data_f960ad5a5f6cd570e05fdfe08d13955d
#
_entry.id   f960ad5a5f6cd570e05fdfe08d13955d
#
_cell.length_a   1.000
_cell.length_b   1.000
_cell.length_c   1.000
_cell.angle_alpha   90.00
_cell.angle_beta   90.00
_cell.angle_gamma   90.00
#
_symmetry.space_group_name_H-M   'P 1'
#
loop_
_entity.id
_entity.type
_entity.pdbx_description
1 polymer ?
#
loop_
_entity_poly.entity_id
_entity_poly.type
_entity_poly.pdbx_seq_one_letter_code
_entity_poly.pdbx_strand_id
1 'polypeptide(L)'
;EYKYLMSKSVDVDMSYKDFQDRFVTSKFSKELEKELGNDTFNYLKNIGKLNSKEVEGLLKKEQDLVVKYEDLLAKSTVSIDGIEVDFEEALSRPNLSPEEYVKIYSDYLKKYNPIFGNIFLELIQTRTEIASKQGFKNYIDYAYMN
;
A
#
# COMPACT_ATOMS: atom_id res chain seq x y z
N GLU A 1 6.35 -13.46 9.23
CA GLU A 1 7.48 -12.53 9.32
C GLU A 1 7.25 -11.28 8.44
N TYR A 2 6.95 -11.42 7.15
CA TYR A 2 6.72 -10.29 6.21
C TYR A 2 5.64 -9.31 6.71
N LYS A 3 4.45 -9.80 7.09
CA LYS A 3 3.36 -8.96 7.64
C LYS A 3 3.81 -8.16 8.88
N TYR A 4 4.61 -8.77 9.76
CA TYR A 4 5.16 -8.07 10.93
C TYR A 4 6.10 -6.94 10.52
N LEU A 5 6.99 -7.19 9.55
CA LEU A 5 7.91 -6.17 9.04
C LEU A 5 7.17 -5.01 8.39
N MET A 6 6.13 -5.29 7.60
CA MET A 6 5.30 -4.26 6.96
C MET A 6 4.53 -3.40 7.99
N SER A 7 4.01 -4.00 9.06
CA SER A 7 3.42 -3.23 10.17
C SER A 7 4.45 -2.36 10.89
N LYS A 8 5.69 -2.85 11.05
CA LYS A 8 6.79 -2.08 11.66
C LYS A 8 7.29 -0.95 10.77
N SER A 9 7.20 -1.06 9.45
CA SER A 9 7.55 0.04 8.55
C SER A 9 6.67 1.27 8.77
N VAL A 10 5.38 1.08 9.07
CA VAL A 10 4.48 2.18 9.45
C VAL A 10 4.95 2.88 10.73
N ASP A 11 5.32 2.11 11.77
CA ASP A 11 5.83 2.67 13.04
C ASP A 11 7.10 3.50 12.80
N VAL A 12 8.00 3.03 11.94
CA VAL A 12 9.26 3.73 11.58
C VAL A 12 8.97 5.00 10.80
N ASP A 13 8.09 4.94 9.78
CA ASP A 13 7.72 6.12 8.98
C ASP A 13 7.08 7.21 9.86
N MET A 14 6.14 6.83 10.72
CA MET A 14 5.51 7.76 11.65
C MET A 14 6.52 8.39 12.62
N SER A 15 7.47 7.60 13.14
CA SER A 15 8.53 8.11 14.03
C SER A 15 9.46 9.09 13.30
N TYR A 16 9.76 8.82 12.03
CA TYR A 16 10.58 9.69 11.19
C TYR A 16 9.86 11.02 10.89
N LYS A 17 8.57 10.98 10.59
CA LYS A 17 7.77 12.18 10.36
C LYS A 17 7.58 13.01 11.63
N ASP A 18 7.36 12.38 12.79
CA ASP A 18 7.38 13.07 14.09
C ASP A 18 8.73 13.75 14.37
N PHE A 19 9.84 13.08 14.03
CA PHE A 19 11.16 13.70 14.11
C PHE A 19 11.27 14.91 13.18
N GLN A 20 10.84 14.80 11.93
CA GLN A 20 10.86 15.91 10.97
C GLN A 20 10.03 17.11 11.46
N ASP A 21 8.82 16.88 11.97
CA ASP A 21 7.98 17.96 12.52
C ASP A 21 8.66 18.65 13.72
N ARG A 22 9.18 17.89 14.66
CA ARG A 22 9.93 18.44 15.80
C ARG A 22 11.20 19.18 15.39
N PHE A 23 11.87 18.71 14.34
CA PHE A 23 13.06 19.37 13.80
C PHE A 23 12.72 20.77 13.26
N VAL A 24 11.73 20.88 12.38
CA VAL A 24 11.34 22.16 11.76
C VAL A 24 10.59 23.10 12.71
N THR A 25 9.97 22.59 13.78
CA THR A 25 9.28 23.39 14.80
C THR A 25 10.15 23.72 16.02
N SER A 26 11.40 23.30 16.01
CA SER A 26 12.35 23.55 17.10
C SER A 26 12.66 25.04 17.29
N LYS A 27 13.30 25.41 18.40
CA LYS A 27 13.77 26.78 18.65
C LYS A 27 14.79 27.28 17.60
N PHE A 28 15.37 26.39 16.81
CA PHE A 28 16.31 26.70 15.74
C PHE A 28 15.66 26.80 14.36
N SER A 29 14.34 26.83 14.29
CA SER A 29 13.59 26.77 13.03
C SER A 29 14.02 27.86 12.04
N LYS A 30 14.30 29.08 12.51
CA LYS A 30 14.78 30.19 11.63
C LYS A 30 16.17 29.98 11.06
N GLU A 31 17.08 29.43 11.86
CA GLU A 31 18.43 29.06 11.42
C GLU A 31 18.36 27.92 10.41
N LEU A 32 17.53 26.92 10.69
CA LEU A 32 17.32 25.77 9.77
C LEU A 32 16.73 26.22 8.44
N GLU A 33 15.74 27.11 8.43
CA GLU A 33 15.16 27.67 7.21
C GLU A 33 16.21 28.41 6.38
N LYS A 34 17.09 29.19 7.03
CA LYS A 34 18.19 29.88 6.36
C LYS A 34 19.23 28.93 5.75
N GLU A 35 19.60 27.88 6.46
CA GLU A 35 20.62 26.91 6.01
C GLU A 35 20.08 25.96 4.93
N LEU A 36 18.84 25.50 5.05
CA LEU A 36 18.21 24.55 4.13
C LEU A 36 17.60 25.23 2.89
N GLY A 37 17.29 26.52 3.00
CA GLY A 37 16.49 27.26 2.03
C GLY A 37 14.99 27.03 2.18
N ASN A 38 14.20 28.00 1.72
CA ASN A 38 12.74 28.02 1.90
C ASN A 38 12.03 26.76 1.34
N ASP A 39 12.45 26.29 0.18
CA ASP A 39 11.79 25.18 -0.49
C ASP A 39 11.95 23.86 0.31
N THR A 40 13.18 23.55 0.69
CA THR A 40 13.49 22.35 1.48
C THR A 40 12.85 22.44 2.86
N PHE A 41 12.90 23.60 3.51
CA PHE A 41 12.30 23.78 4.83
C PHE A 41 10.78 23.63 4.80
N ASN A 42 10.10 24.22 3.80
CA ASN A 42 8.66 24.09 3.63
C ASN A 42 8.24 22.65 3.28
N TYR A 43 9.03 21.96 2.47
CA TYR A 43 8.81 20.54 2.20
C TYR A 43 8.84 19.70 3.49
N LEU A 44 9.89 19.83 4.30
CA LEU A 44 10.01 19.12 5.58
C LEU A 44 8.88 19.47 6.57
N LYS A 45 8.48 20.74 6.61
CA LYS A 45 7.37 21.21 7.44
C LYS A 45 6.02 20.62 7.04
N ASN A 46 5.80 20.39 5.74
CA ASN A 46 4.58 19.81 5.23
C ASN A 46 4.55 18.28 5.43
N ILE A 47 5.64 17.60 5.08
CA ILE A 47 5.70 16.14 5.18
C ILE A 47 5.74 15.65 6.63
N GLY A 48 6.35 16.39 7.54
CA GLY A 48 6.38 16.06 8.97
C GLY A 48 5.00 16.04 9.65
N LYS A 49 4.00 16.70 9.04
CA LYS A 49 2.62 16.69 9.54
C LYS A 49 1.79 15.52 9.05
N LEU A 50 2.29 14.79 8.04
CA LEU A 50 1.58 13.64 7.49
C LEU A 50 1.71 12.43 8.42
N ASN A 51 0.78 11.48 8.25
CA ASN A 51 0.78 10.23 8.99
C ASN A 51 0.74 10.41 10.52
N SER A 52 -0.12 11.31 10.99
CA SER A 52 -0.37 11.53 12.42
C SER A 52 -0.91 10.27 13.09
N LYS A 53 -0.84 10.22 14.44
CA LYS A 53 -1.41 9.12 15.24
C LYS A 53 -2.88 8.82 14.95
N GLU A 54 -3.63 9.81 14.46
CA GLU A 54 -5.05 9.67 14.09
C GLU A 54 -5.24 8.67 12.93
N VAL A 55 -4.29 8.56 12.03
CA VAL A 55 -4.35 7.66 10.86
C VAL A 55 -3.51 6.39 11.02
N GLU A 56 -2.80 6.20 12.13
CA GLU A 56 -1.94 5.04 12.37
C GLU A 56 -2.66 3.70 12.12
N GLY A 57 -3.88 3.55 12.66
CA GLY A 57 -4.68 2.34 12.46
C GLY A 57 -5.09 2.11 11.01
N LEU A 58 -5.33 3.19 10.26
CA LEU A 58 -5.66 3.12 8.84
C LEU A 58 -4.46 2.78 7.98
N LEU A 59 -3.28 3.32 8.30
CA LEU A 59 -2.03 3.00 7.62
C LEU A 59 -1.66 1.51 7.81
N LYS A 60 -1.83 0.99 9.04
CA LYS A 60 -1.63 -0.45 9.32
C LYS A 60 -2.64 -1.31 8.57
N LYS A 61 -3.92 -0.88 8.51
CA LYS A 61 -4.95 -1.57 7.73
C LYS A 61 -4.63 -1.56 6.24
N GLU A 62 -4.12 -0.45 5.70
CA GLU A 62 -3.67 -0.37 4.30
C GLU A 62 -2.59 -1.41 4.01
N GLN A 63 -1.56 -1.50 4.86
CA GLN A 63 -0.51 -2.50 4.72
C GLN A 63 -1.02 -3.94 4.85
N ASP A 64 -1.93 -4.20 5.78
CA ASP A 64 -2.57 -5.51 5.92
C ASP A 64 -3.34 -5.92 4.65
N LEU A 65 -4.01 -4.98 3.99
CA LEU A 65 -4.72 -5.24 2.73
C LEU A 65 -3.77 -5.51 1.58
N VAL A 66 -2.66 -4.79 1.49
CA VAL A 66 -1.60 -5.03 0.49
C VAL A 66 -0.99 -6.41 0.68
N VAL A 67 -0.59 -6.75 1.90
CA VAL A 67 -0.03 -8.08 2.23
C VAL A 67 -1.04 -9.20 1.92
N LYS A 68 -2.32 -8.99 2.23
CA LYS A 68 -3.38 -9.96 1.92
C LYS A 68 -3.53 -10.17 0.41
N TYR A 69 -3.45 -9.11 -0.39
CA TYR A 69 -3.47 -9.19 -1.84
C TYR A 69 -2.27 -9.98 -2.37
N GLU A 70 -1.06 -9.65 -1.93
CA GLU A 70 0.18 -10.32 -2.34
C GLU A 70 0.19 -11.80 -1.95
N ASP A 71 -0.24 -12.13 -0.73
CA ASP A 71 -0.37 -13.51 -0.25
C ASP A 71 -1.36 -14.34 -1.08
N LEU A 72 -2.49 -13.74 -1.45
CA LEU A 72 -3.48 -14.40 -2.31
C LEU A 72 -2.94 -14.59 -3.73
N LEU A 73 -2.22 -13.61 -4.26
CA LEU A 73 -1.60 -13.70 -5.58
C LEU A 73 -0.54 -14.82 -5.62
N ALA A 74 0.35 -14.82 -4.61
CA ALA A 74 1.45 -15.80 -4.51
C ALA A 74 0.99 -17.25 -4.25
N LYS A 75 -0.24 -17.44 -3.74
CA LYS A 75 -0.80 -18.78 -3.41
C LYS A 75 -1.99 -19.13 -4.29
N SER A 76 -2.15 -18.41 -5.40
CA SER A 76 -3.30 -18.63 -6.28
C SER A 76 -3.19 -19.94 -7.04
N THR A 77 -4.28 -20.70 -7.09
CA THR A 77 -4.36 -22.01 -7.73
C THR A 77 -5.54 -22.09 -8.70
N VAL A 78 -5.41 -22.96 -9.67
CA VAL A 78 -6.49 -23.33 -10.59
C VAL A 78 -6.68 -24.85 -10.60
N SER A 79 -7.89 -25.31 -10.88
CA SER A 79 -8.17 -26.74 -10.99
C SER A 79 -7.95 -27.20 -12.43
N ILE A 80 -7.06 -28.17 -12.62
CA ILE A 80 -6.83 -28.86 -13.89
C ILE A 80 -7.09 -30.34 -13.69
N ASP A 81 -8.10 -30.86 -14.37
CA ASP A 81 -8.54 -32.26 -14.26
C ASP A 81 -8.86 -32.67 -12.79
N GLY A 82 -9.37 -31.72 -12.00
CA GLY A 82 -9.71 -31.94 -10.59
C GLY A 82 -8.54 -31.82 -9.61
N ILE A 83 -7.35 -31.46 -10.08
CA ILE A 83 -6.15 -31.25 -9.27
C ILE A 83 -5.89 -29.75 -9.15
N GLU A 84 -5.73 -29.24 -7.92
CA GLU A 84 -5.31 -27.86 -7.68
C GLU A 84 -3.83 -27.69 -8.01
N VAL A 85 -3.52 -26.82 -8.96
CA VAL A 85 -2.17 -26.50 -9.44
C VAL A 85 -1.94 -25.00 -9.25
N ASP A 86 -0.73 -24.60 -8.90
CA ASP A 86 -0.34 -23.21 -8.87
C ASP A 86 -0.63 -22.52 -10.22
N PHE A 87 -1.11 -21.28 -10.18
CA PHE A 87 -1.57 -20.58 -11.38
C PHE A 87 -0.43 -20.32 -12.38
N GLU A 88 0.75 -19.91 -11.89
CA GLU A 88 1.90 -19.67 -12.78
C GLU A 88 2.45 -20.99 -13.33
N GLU A 89 2.47 -22.05 -12.51
CA GLU A 89 2.83 -23.39 -12.96
C GLU A 89 1.86 -23.88 -14.05
N ALA A 90 0.57 -23.66 -13.86
CA ALA A 90 -0.46 -24.02 -14.83
C ALA A 90 -0.25 -23.34 -16.19
N LEU A 91 0.12 -22.07 -16.20
CA LEU A 91 0.40 -21.29 -17.41
C LEU A 91 1.76 -21.61 -18.05
N SER A 92 2.71 -22.15 -17.28
CA SER A 92 4.06 -22.50 -17.75
C SER A 92 4.16 -23.90 -18.34
N ARG A 93 3.04 -24.62 -18.47
CA ARG A 93 3.02 -25.99 -19.01
C ARG A 93 3.50 -26.04 -20.46
N PRO A 94 4.37 -26.97 -20.83
CA PRO A 94 4.79 -27.17 -22.22
C PRO A 94 3.60 -27.55 -23.09
N ASN A 95 3.54 -27.02 -24.31
CA ASN A 95 2.52 -27.30 -25.33
C ASN A 95 1.08 -26.92 -24.94
N LEU A 96 0.91 -25.94 -24.08
CA LEU A 96 -0.40 -25.37 -23.72
C LEU A 96 -1.06 -24.79 -24.97
N SER A 97 -2.24 -25.28 -25.34
CA SER A 97 -3.02 -24.72 -26.46
C SER A 97 -3.61 -23.38 -26.10
N PRO A 98 -3.92 -22.51 -27.09
CA PRO A 98 -4.61 -21.23 -26.83
C PRO A 98 -5.94 -21.39 -26.09
N GLU A 99 -6.68 -22.44 -26.37
CA GLU A 99 -7.96 -22.77 -25.76
C GLU A 99 -7.79 -23.13 -24.27
N GLU A 100 -6.79 -23.95 -23.95
CA GLU A 100 -6.45 -24.31 -22.57
C GLU A 100 -5.98 -23.09 -21.79
N TYR A 101 -5.13 -22.24 -22.39
CA TYR A 101 -4.69 -20.99 -21.77
C TYR A 101 -5.88 -20.11 -21.39
N VAL A 102 -6.81 -19.87 -22.34
CA VAL A 102 -8.01 -19.05 -22.10
C VAL A 102 -8.88 -19.66 -20.98
N LYS A 103 -9.02 -20.99 -20.98
CA LYS A 103 -9.80 -21.68 -19.93
C LYS A 103 -9.17 -21.50 -18.55
N ILE A 104 -7.88 -21.77 -18.41
CA ILE A 104 -7.14 -21.62 -17.14
C ILE A 104 -7.27 -20.17 -16.63
N TYR A 105 -7.06 -19.19 -17.51
CA TYR A 105 -7.16 -17.78 -17.16
C TYR A 105 -8.59 -17.37 -16.76
N SER A 106 -9.60 -17.86 -17.47
CA SER A 106 -11.01 -17.61 -17.16
C SER A 106 -11.41 -18.21 -15.81
N ASP A 107 -10.97 -19.42 -15.50
CA ASP A 107 -11.27 -20.09 -14.24
C ASP A 107 -10.56 -19.40 -13.06
N TYR A 108 -9.32 -18.95 -13.26
CA TYR A 108 -8.60 -18.08 -12.32
C TYR A 108 -9.38 -16.79 -12.03
N LEU A 109 -9.77 -16.05 -13.07
CA LEU A 109 -10.51 -14.80 -12.91
C LEU A 109 -11.85 -15.00 -12.22
N LYS A 110 -12.60 -16.04 -12.54
CA LYS A 110 -13.86 -16.37 -11.86
C LYS A 110 -13.66 -16.65 -10.38
N LYS A 111 -12.59 -17.34 -10.00
CA LYS A 111 -12.27 -17.70 -8.62
C LYS A 111 -11.80 -16.49 -7.82
N TYR A 112 -10.91 -15.68 -8.38
CA TYR A 112 -10.18 -14.64 -7.62
C TYR A 112 -10.69 -13.23 -7.79
N ASN A 113 -11.32 -12.85 -8.93
CA ASN A 113 -11.83 -11.49 -9.12
C ASN A 113 -12.77 -11.00 -8.01
N PRO A 114 -13.71 -11.81 -7.48
CA PRO A 114 -14.54 -11.35 -6.38
C PRO A 114 -13.74 -11.03 -5.11
N ILE A 115 -12.68 -11.82 -4.85
CA ILE A 115 -11.83 -11.68 -3.67
C ILE A 115 -10.93 -10.45 -3.81
N PHE A 116 -10.24 -10.33 -4.95
CA PHE A 116 -9.42 -9.15 -5.26
C PHE A 116 -10.23 -7.87 -5.33
N GLY A 117 -11.43 -7.92 -5.92
CA GLY A 117 -12.34 -6.79 -5.98
C GLY A 117 -12.73 -6.27 -4.59
N ASN A 118 -13.02 -7.15 -3.64
CA ASN A 118 -13.31 -6.76 -2.27
C ASN A 118 -12.10 -6.11 -1.58
N ILE A 119 -10.89 -6.68 -1.73
CA ILE A 119 -9.66 -6.09 -1.18
C ILE A 119 -9.43 -4.71 -1.80
N PHE A 120 -9.61 -4.58 -3.11
CA PHE A 120 -9.42 -3.31 -3.82
C PHE A 120 -10.40 -2.23 -3.34
N LEU A 121 -11.68 -2.57 -3.16
CA LEU A 121 -12.69 -1.64 -2.63
C LEU A 121 -12.37 -1.20 -1.20
N GLU A 122 -11.96 -2.14 -0.33
CA GLU A 122 -11.52 -1.80 1.03
C GLU A 122 -10.28 -0.91 1.02
N LEU A 123 -9.34 -1.14 0.09
CA LEU A 123 -8.14 -0.33 -0.05
C LEU A 123 -8.48 1.10 -0.47
N ILE A 124 -9.37 1.27 -1.47
CA ILE A 124 -9.85 2.60 -1.89
C ILE A 124 -10.51 3.33 -0.72
N GLN A 125 -11.39 2.66 0.02
CA GLN A 125 -12.08 3.26 1.18
C GLN A 125 -11.06 3.69 2.25
N THR A 126 -10.13 2.81 2.60
CA THR A 126 -9.09 3.08 3.61
C THR A 126 -8.21 4.27 3.18
N ARG A 127 -7.78 4.31 1.93
CA ARG A 127 -6.98 5.41 1.36
C ARG A 127 -7.72 6.73 1.32
N THR A 128 -9.01 6.69 0.98
CA THR A 128 -9.87 7.88 0.99
C THR A 128 -10.02 8.43 2.41
N GLU A 129 -10.19 7.56 3.40
CA GLU A 129 -10.29 7.96 4.80
C GLU A 129 -8.97 8.55 5.33
N ILE A 130 -7.82 7.94 4.99
CA ILE A 130 -6.50 8.49 5.32
C ILE A 130 -6.38 9.92 4.79
N ALA A 131 -6.63 10.12 3.49
CA ALA A 131 -6.53 11.43 2.87
C ALA A 131 -7.46 12.46 3.53
N SER A 132 -8.70 12.10 3.78
CA SER A 132 -9.69 12.96 4.44
C SER A 132 -9.25 13.37 5.84
N LYS A 133 -8.78 12.43 6.66
CA LYS A 133 -8.28 12.72 8.02
C LYS A 133 -7.02 13.57 8.03
N GLN A 134 -6.24 13.53 6.96
CA GLN A 134 -5.06 14.36 6.77
C GLN A 134 -5.37 15.71 6.10
N GLY A 135 -6.66 16.03 5.87
CA GLY A 135 -7.12 17.32 5.33
C GLY A 135 -7.01 17.45 3.81
N PHE A 136 -6.81 16.34 3.10
CA PHE A 136 -6.76 16.34 1.64
C PHE A 136 -8.14 16.09 1.03
N LYS A 137 -8.39 16.69 -0.13
CA LYS A 137 -9.64 16.54 -0.87
C LYS A 137 -9.82 15.10 -1.41
N ASN A 138 -8.73 14.44 -1.76
CA ASN A 138 -8.72 13.10 -2.31
C ASN A 138 -7.36 12.42 -2.01
N TYR A 139 -7.29 11.10 -2.27
CA TYR A 139 -6.08 10.33 -2.02
C TYR A 139 -4.91 10.71 -2.96
N ILE A 140 -5.19 11.16 -4.18
CA ILE A 140 -4.15 11.53 -5.14
C ILE A 140 -3.33 12.70 -4.60
N ASP A 141 -4.01 13.75 -4.13
CA ASP A 141 -3.35 14.92 -3.54
C ASP A 141 -2.50 14.55 -2.31
N TYR A 142 -3.01 13.64 -1.46
CA TYR A 142 -2.25 13.10 -0.34
C TYR A 142 -1.02 12.30 -0.80
N ALA A 143 -1.17 11.41 -1.76
CA ALA A 143 -0.10 10.52 -2.24
C ALA A 143 1.05 11.30 -2.92
N TYR A 144 0.76 12.43 -3.56
CA TYR A 144 1.80 13.30 -4.12
C TYR A 144 2.57 14.11 -3.07
N MET A 145 2.01 14.25 -1.86
CA MET A 145 2.67 14.95 -0.76
C MET A 145 3.43 14.01 0.19
N ASN A 146 3.10 12.71 0.17
CA ASN A 146 3.69 11.69 1.02
C ASN A 146 4.82 10.97 0.24
#